data_3be06b6a88d054c0f4c27dae157caf9e
#
_entry.id   3be06b6a88d054c0f4c27dae157caf9e
#
_cell.length_a   1.000
_cell.length_b   1.000
_cell.length_c   1.000
_cell.angle_alpha   90.00
_cell.angle_beta   90.00
_cell.angle_gamma   90.00
#
_symmetry.space_group_name_H-M   'P 1'
#
loop_
_entity.id
_entity.type
_entity.pdbx_description
1 polymer ?
#
loop_
_entity_poly.entity_id
_entity_poly.type
_entity_poly.pdbx_seq_one_letter_code
_entity_poly.pdbx_strand_id
1 'polypeptide(L)'
;MKQDRFLTGILIGIGILVVAALVVFFARPDKQTYVAEDTPEGVVHNYVLALINKDYEKAYGYLADLEYKPTYEEFRRSFFERYPDSYNTAVDIGISVINGDEASVEISQIYNSGDPFSGNYRNTFSVTLVKQNGAWKITHMPVYEFWDYSWYQEVPK
;
A
#
# COMPACT_ATOMS: atom_id res chain seq x y z
N MET A 1 29.87 49.76 9.56
CA MET A 1 28.62 49.18 9.00
C MET A 1 27.67 48.92 10.18
N LYS A 2 26.55 49.65 10.29
CA LYS A 2 25.54 49.34 11.30
C LYS A 2 24.87 48.04 10.89
N GLN A 3 25.10 46.99 11.65
CA GLN A 3 24.40 45.72 11.48
C GLN A 3 22.93 46.00 11.70
N ASP A 4 22.15 45.71 10.67
CA ASP A 4 20.70 45.96 10.69
C ASP A 4 20.06 44.89 11.61
N ARG A 5 19.80 45.28 12.87
CA ARG A 5 19.25 44.40 13.91
C ARG A 5 17.92 43.81 13.49
N PHE A 6 17.19 44.50 12.60
CA PHE A 6 15.93 44.02 12.05
C PHE A 6 16.16 42.86 11.10
N LEU A 7 17.12 42.96 10.18
CA LEU A 7 17.49 41.88 9.26
C LEU A 7 17.99 40.64 9.98
N THR A 8 18.81 40.85 11.02
CA THR A 8 19.31 39.75 11.86
C THR A 8 18.17 39.03 12.59
N GLY A 9 17.16 39.78 13.09
CA GLY A 9 15.98 39.20 13.72
C GLY A 9 15.16 38.34 12.76
N ILE A 10 14.98 38.79 11.50
CA ILE A 10 14.28 38.03 10.46
C ILE A 10 15.04 36.74 10.15
N LEU A 11 16.38 36.80 9.96
CA LEU A 11 17.19 35.62 9.66
C LEU A 11 17.14 34.58 10.78
N ILE A 12 17.14 34.99 12.02
CA ILE A 12 16.99 34.09 13.19
C ILE A 12 15.58 33.46 13.17
N GLY A 13 14.54 34.24 12.91
CA GLY A 13 13.17 33.76 12.82
C GLY A 13 12.99 32.70 11.71
N ILE A 14 13.56 32.96 10.54
CA ILE A 14 13.56 31.98 9.41
C ILE A 14 14.34 30.72 9.82
N GLY A 15 15.51 30.86 10.44
CA GLY A 15 16.31 29.73 10.89
C GLY A 15 15.54 28.83 11.87
N ILE A 16 14.83 29.41 12.84
CA ILE A 16 13.99 28.68 13.79
C ILE A 16 12.86 27.93 13.06
N LEU A 17 12.18 28.58 12.11
CA LEU A 17 11.11 27.95 11.31
C LEU A 17 11.63 26.77 10.49
N VAL A 18 12.79 26.90 9.87
CA VAL A 18 13.40 25.80 9.11
C VAL A 18 13.75 24.63 10.02
N VAL A 19 14.37 24.89 11.17
CA VAL A 19 14.68 23.83 12.14
C VAL A 19 13.40 23.16 12.65
N ALA A 20 12.37 23.93 12.99
CA ALA A 20 11.07 23.38 13.42
C ALA A 20 10.43 22.52 12.32
N ALA A 21 10.45 22.96 11.07
CA ALA A 21 9.95 22.20 9.93
C ALA A 21 10.72 20.88 9.74
N LEU A 22 12.06 20.90 9.86
CA LEU A 22 12.87 19.68 9.78
C LEU A 22 12.56 18.71 10.93
N VAL A 23 12.43 19.21 12.16
CA VAL A 23 12.05 18.38 13.31
C VAL A 23 10.70 17.71 13.08
N VAL A 24 9.69 18.45 12.63
CA VAL A 24 8.36 17.88 12.30
C VAL A 24 8.46 16.88 11.17
N PHE A 25 9.26 17.15 10.14
CA PHE A 25 9.46 16.24 9.01
C PHE A 25 10.08 14.91 9.45
N PHE A 26 11.17 14.95 10.24
CA PHE A 26 11.84 13.75 10.73
C PHE A 26 11.10 13.04 11.88
N ALA A 27 10.25 13.75 12.61
CA ALA A 27 9.43 13.17 13.68
C ALA A 27 8.15 12.49 13.19
N ARG A 28 7.79 12.64 11.91
CA ARG A 28 6.66 11.90 11.35
C ARG A 28 7.03 10.42 11.26
N PRO A 29 6.29 9.52 11.94
CA PRO A 29 6.47 8.10 11.73
C PRO A 29 5.89 7.72 10.37
N ASP A 30 6.72 7.75 9.32
CA ASP A 30 6.35 7.32 7.96
C ASP A 30 6.24 5.79 7.82
N LYS A 31 6.38 5.05 8.93
CA LYS A 31 6.27 3.60 8.91
C LYS A 31 4.80 3.22 9.11
N GLN A 32 4.16 2.90 8.00
CA GLN A 32 2.93 2.12 8.07
C GLN A 32 3.22 0.83 8.87
N THR A 33 2.35 0.53 9.84
CA THR A 33 2.49 -0.64 10.71
C THR A 33 1.42 -1.66 10.35
N TYR A 34 1.75 -2.94 10.56
CA TYR A 34 0.76 -3.99 10.44
C TYR A 34 -0.37 -3.78 11.45
N VAL A 35 -1.60 -4.03 11.01
CA VAL A 35 -2.80 -3.92 11.83
C VAL A 35 -3.34 -5.31 12.17
N ALA A 36 -4.39 -5.39 13.00
CA ALA A 36 -5.05 -6.64 13.32
C ALA A 36 -5.59 -7.34 12.06
N GLU A 37 -5.50 -8.67 12.00
CA GLU A 37 -5.86 -9.52 10.85
C GLU A 37 -7.25 -10.15 11.00
N ASP A 38 -8.04 -9.68 11.94
CA ASP A 38 -9.38 -10.15 12.25
C ASP A 38 -10.46 -9.61 11.30
N THR A 39 -10.12 -8.58 10.52
CA THR A 39 -11.00 -7.97 9.52
C THR A 39 -10.44 -8.14 8.10
N PRO A 40 -11.32 -8.17 7.07
CA PRO A 40 -10.88 -8.22 5.68
C PRO A 40 -9.99 -7.03 5.28
N GLU A 41 -10.32 -5.82 5.75
CA GLU A 41 -9.55 -4.60 5.52
C GLU A 41 -8.15 -4.71 6.10
N GLY A 42 -8.04 -5.25 7.32
CA GLY A 42 -6.76 -5.46 7.99
C GLY A 42 -5.86 -6.42 7.22
N VAL A 43 -6.43 -7.48 6.67
CA VAL A 43 -5.71 -8.45 5.82
C VAL A 43 -5.23 -7.79 4.52
N VAL A 44 -6.09 -7.03 3.84
CA VAL A 44 -5.72 -6.30 2.61
C VAL A 44 -4.63 -5.27 2.90
N HIS A 45 -4.76 -4.51 3.99
CA HIS A 45 -3.74 -3.56 4.43
C HIS A 45 -2.38 -4.24 4.65
N ASN A 46 -2.38 -5.31 5.41
CA ASN A 46 -1.17 -6.06 5.75
C ASN A 46 -0.52 -6.71 4.52
N TYR A 47 -1.32 -7.20 3.59
CA TYR A 47 -0.84 -7.74 2.31
C TYR A 47 -0.10 -6.68 1.49
N VAL A 48 -0.73 -5.52 1.28
CA VAL A 48 -0.14 -4.40 0.54
C VAL A 48 1.13 -3.92 1.23
N LEU A 49 1.08 -3.76 2.56
CA LEU A 49 2.24 -3.34 3.35
C LEU A 49 3.40 -4.35 3.29
N ALA A 50 3.10 -5.64 3.32
CA ALA A 50 4.10 -6.70 3.20
C ALA A 50 4.80 -6.64 1.83
N LEU A 51 4.06 -6.40 0.74
CA LEU A 51 4.63 -6.23 -0.59
C LEU A 51 5.50 -4.99 -0.70
N ILE A 52 5.06 -3.85 -0.16
CA ILE A 52 5.84 -2.60 -0.10
C ILE A 52 7.16 -2.81 0.67
N ASN A 53 7.11 -3.54 1.77
CA ASN A 53 8.27 -3.87 2.58
C ASN A 53 9.12 -5.02 2.00
N LYS A 54 8.70 -5.61 0.87
CA LYS A 54 9.34 -6.79 0.24
C LYS A 54 9.36 -8.03 1.14
N ASP A 55 8.44 -8.09 2.10
CA ASP A 55 8.19 -9.26 2.95
C ASP A 55 7.26 -10.23 2.19
N TYR A 56 7.82 -10.88 1.18
CA TYR A 56 7.05 -11.74 0.26
C TYR A 56 6.50 -12.99 0.96
N GLU A 57 7.18 -13.49 1.98
CA GLU A 57 6.71 -14.64 2.74
C GLU A 57 5.42 -14.31 3.48
N LYS A 58 5.40 -13.17 4.15
CA LYS A 58 4.21 -12.70 4.85
C LYS A 58 3.08 -12.38 3.88
N ALA A 59 3.39 -11.70 2.76
CA ALA A 59 2.39 -11.41 1.73
C ALA A 59 1.77 -12.69 1.15
N TYR A 60 2.58 -13.70 0.83
CA TYR A 60 2.11 -14.99 0.35
C TYR A 60 1.18 -15.70 1.34
N GLY A 61 1.44 -15.55 2.64
CA GLY A 61 0.61 -16.09 3.70
C GLY A 61 -0.84 -15.57 3.72
N TYR A 62 -1.11 -14.41 3.12
CA TYR A 62 -2.46 -13.84 2.99
C TYR A 62 -3.25 -14.39 1.80
N LEU A 63 -2.62 -15.11 0.87
CA LEU A 63 -3.32 -15.69 -0.28
C LEU A 63 -4.19 -16.89 0.12
N ALA A 64 -5.36 -16.99 -0.50
CA ALA A 64 -6.26 -18.12 -0.32
C ALA A 64 -5.63 -19.42 -0.83
N ASP A 65 -5.89 -20.52 -0.12
CA ASP A 65 -5.45 -21.85 -0.50
C ASP A 65 -6.52 -22.49 -1.40
N LEU A 66 -6.49 -22.15 -2.68
CA LEU A 66 -7.40 -22.60 -3.72
C LEU A 66 -6.64 -23.32 -4.82
N GLU A 67 -7.40 -23.96 -5.74
CA GLU A 67 -6.84 -24.57 -6.93
C GLU A 67 -6.08 -23.53 -7.78
N TYR A 68 -4.95 -23.94 -8.38
CA TYR A 68 -4.05 -23.08 -9.15
C TYR A 68 -3.45 -21.89 -8.37
N LYS A 69 -3.38 -22.00 -7.03
CA LYS A 69 -2.58 -21.07 -6.23
C LYS A 69 -1.13 -21.09 -6.72
N PRO A 70 -0.51 -19.92 -6.98
CA PRO A 70 0.91 -19.90 -7.36
C PRO A 70 1.77 -20.54 -6.28
N THR A 71 2.86 -21.17 -6.65
CA THR A 71 3.89 -21.54 -5.68
C THR A 71 4.53 -20.29 -5.10
N TYR A 72 5.17 -20.39 -3.95
CA TYR A 72 5.86 -19.25 -3.36
C TYR A 72 6.92 -18.63 -4.30
N GLU A 73 7.64 -19.47 -5.04
CA GLU A 73 8.66 -19.01 -6.01
C GLU A 73 8.05 -18.25 -7.20
N GLU A 74 6.91 -18.71 -7.72
CA GLU A 74 6.16 -17.99 -8.77
C GLU A 74 5.63 -16.67 -8.25
N PHE A 75 5.02 -16.67 -7.06
CA PHE A 75 4.54 -15.46 -6.39
C PHE A 75 5.68 -14.44 -6.23
N ARG A 76 6.78 -14.84 -5.65
CA ARG A 76 7.94 -13.99 -5.43
C ARG A 76 8.52 -13.45 -6.75
N ARG A 77 8.64 -14.31 -7.78
CA ARG A 77 9.18 -13.94 -9.10
C ARG A 77 8.34 -12.84 -9.76
N SER A 78 7.02 -12.91 -9.66
CA SER A 78 6.10 -11.91 -10.23
C SER A 78 6.39 -10.49 -9.76
N PHE A 79 6.96 -10.30 -8.57
CA PHE A 79 7.33 -8.98 -8.05
C PHE A 79 8.78 -8.60 -8.32
N PHE A 80 9.69 -9.58 -8.53
CA PHE A 80 11.07 -9.28 -8.89
C PHE A 80 11.23 -8.79 -10.33
N GLU A 81 10.41 -9.27 -11.23
CA GLU A 81 10.44 -8.91 -12.65
C GLU A 81 9.70 -7.58 -12.92
N ARG A 82 8.89 -7.13 -11.96
CA ARG A 82 8.23 -5.83 -12.03
C ARG A 82 9.16 -4.75 -11.46
N TYR A 83 9.38 -3.71 -12.25
CA TYR A 83 10.26 -2.59 -11.89
C TYR A 83 9.88 -2.02 -10.50
N PRO A 84 10.86 -1.89 -9.58
CA PRO A 84 10.61 -1.44 -8.21
C PRO A 84 10.14 0.03 -8.10
N ASP A 85 10.18 0.80 -9.18
CA ASP A 85 9.85 2.24 -9.18
C ASP A 85 8.36 2.53 -9.42
N SER A 86 7.53 1.51 -9.60
CA SER A 86 6.09 1.67 -9.87
C SER A 86 5.25 2.02 -8.63
N TYR A 87 5.84 2.07 -7.45
CA TYR A 87 5.13 2.42 -6.19
C TYR A 87 4.86 3.93 -6.01
N ASN A 88 4.85 4.71 -7.09
CA ASN A 88 4.36 6.11 -7.05
C ASN A 88 2.83 6.20 -6.88
N THR A 89 2.20 5.08 -6.57
CA THR A 89 0.76 4.96 -6.41
C THR A 89 0.45 4.85 -4.93
N ALA A 90 -0.26 5.82 -4.40
CA ALA A 90 -0.85 5.70 -3.07
C ALA A 90 -2.08 4.80 -3.15
N VAL A 91 -2.22 3.92 -2.17
CA VAL A 91 -3.37 3.01 -2.05
C VAL A 91 -4.11 3.35 -0.78
N ASP A 92 -5.42 3.55 -0.92
CA ASP A 92 -6.36 3.79 0.18
C ASP A 92 -7.30 2.58 0.29
N ILE A 93 -7.41 2.01 1.48
CA ILE A 93 -8.24 0.84 1.75
C ILE A 93 -9.51 1.31 2.41
N GLY A 94 -10.62 1.09 1.73
CA GLY A 94 -11.95 1.46 2.15
C GLY A 94 -12.61 0.42 3.05
N ILE A 95 -13.93 0.41 3.03
CA ILE A 95 -14.75 -0.47 3.86
C ILE A 95 -14.92 -1.85 3.21
N SER A 96 -15.19 -2.86 4.03
CA SER A 96 -15.58 -4.18 3.56
C SER A 96 -17.09 -4.39 3.56
N VAL A 97 -17.52 -5.28 2.67
CA VAL A 97 -18.85 -5.92 2.69
C VAL A 97 -18.62 -7.40 2.92
N ILE A 98 -19.17 -7.94 4.01
CA ILE A 98 -19.01 -9.34 4.40
C ILE A 98 -20.34 -10.07 4.16
N ASN A 99 -20.27 -11.21 3.49
CA ASN A 99 -21.41 -12.10 3.23
C ASN A 99 -21.00 -13.55 3.59
N GLY A 100 -21.28 -13.96 4.81
CA GLY A 100 -20.84 -15.25 5.34
C GLY A 100 -19.32 -15.39 5.39
N ASP A 101 -18.80 -16.35 4.65
CA ASP A 101 -17.35 -16.61 4.55
C ASP A 101 -16.68 -15.89 3.35
N GLU A 102 -17.40 -15.03 2.66
CA GLU A 102 -16.89 -14.19 1.59
C GLU A 102 -16.86 -12.72 2.03
N ALA A 103 -15.88 -11.98 1.55
CA ALA A 103 -15.78 -10.55 1.78
C ALA A 103 -15.27 -9.83 0.52
N SER A 104 -15.68 -8.58 0.40
CA SER A 104 -15.23 -7.65 -0.62
C SER A 104 -14.75 -6.38 0.05
N VAL A 105 -13.51 -5.96 -0.20
CA VAL A 105 -12.89 -4.75 0.35
C VAL A 105 -12.68 -3.74 -0.76
N GLU A 106 -13.18 -2.53 -0.57
CA GLU A 106 -12.89 -1.43 -1.48
C GLU A 106 -11.42 -1.02 -1.38
N ILE A 107 -10.76 -0.87 -2.52
CA ILE A 107 -9.40 -0.35 -2.62
C ILE A 107 -9.36 0.77 -3.66
N SER A 108 -8.83 1.91 -3.29
CA SER A 108 -8.67 3.05 -4.19
C SER A 108 -7.20 3.30 -4.50
N GLN A 109 -6.87 3.31 -5.76
CA GLN A 109 -5.55 3.66 -6.28
C GLN A 109 -5.54 5.13 -6.63
N ILE A 110 -4.63 5.89 -6.04
CA ILE A 110 -4.52 7.33 -6.20
C ILE A 110 -3.26 7.64 -7.00
N TYR A 111 -3.46 8.17 -8.18
CA TYR A 111 -2.37 8.62 -9.05
C TYR A 111 -2.15 10.12 -8.87
N ASN A 112 -0.93 10.49 -8.52
CA ASN A 112 -0.52 11.89 -8.54
C ASN A 112 -0.02 12.23 -9.95
N SER A 113 -0.66 13.18 -10.61
CA SER A 113 -0.27 13.62 -11.96
C SER A 113 1.10 14.32 -12.01
N GLY A 114 1.70 14.62 -10.86
CA GLY A 114 2.96 15.38 -10.76
C GLY A 114 2.80 16.88 -11.06
N ASP A 115 1.64 17.31 -11.52
CA ASP A 115 1.30 18.72 -11.77
C ASP A 115 0.45 19.25 -10.60
N PRO A 116 0.90 20.29 -9.88
CA PRO A 116 0.17 20.86 -8.75
C PRO A 116 -1.21 21.43 -9.11
N PHE A 117 -1.49 21.62 -10.38
CA PHE A 117 -2.77 22.16 -10.89
C PHE A 117 -3.68 21.08 -11.49
N SER A 118 -3.17 19.87 -11.71
CA SER A 118 -3.94 18.73 -12.19
C SER A 118 -4.43 17.94 -10.97
N GLY A 119 -5.73 17.68 -10.90
CA GLY A 119 -6.32 16.89 -9.81
C GLY A 119 -5.76 15.47 -9.73
N ASN A 120 -5.83 14.87 -8.56
CA ASN A 120 -5.48 13.47 -8.38
C ASN A 120 -6.54 12.59 -9.06
N TYR A 121 -6.09 11.60 -9.82
CA TYR A 121 -6.96 10.55 -10.36
C TYR A 121 -7.10 9.44 -9.31
N ARG A 122 -8.36 9.05 -9.04
CA ARG A 122 -8.68 7.94 -8.15
C ARG A 122 -9.44 6.87 -8.92
N ASN A 123 -8.89 5.66 -8.93
CA ASN A 123 -9.58 4.48 -9.43
C ASN A 123 -9.94 3.58 -8.24
N THR A 124 -11.20 3.20 -8.15
CA THR A 124 -11.70 2.35 -7.08
C THR A 124 -11.99 0.95 -7.62
N PHE A 125 -11.54 -0.05 -6.90
CA PHE A 125 -11.64 -1.46 -7.22
C PHE A 125 -12.15 -2.25 -6.02
N SER A 126 -12.39 -3.55 -6.20
CA SER A 126 -12.87 -4.44 -5.16
C SER A 126 -11.96 -5.66 -5.04
N VAL A 127 -11.32 -5.81 -3.89
CA VAL A 127 -10.54 -6.99 -3.50
C VAL A 127 -11.47 -8.04 -2.96
N THR A 128 -11.35 -9.28 -3.41
CA THR A 128 -12.18 -10.38 -2.90
C THR A 128 -11.40 -11.28 -1.95
N LEU A 129 -12.07 -11.69 -0.88
CA LEU A 129 -11.51 -12.55 0.16
C LEU A 129 -12.48 -13.67 0.50
N VAL A 130 -11.91 -14.75 1.02
CA VAL A 130 -12.65 -15.89 1.59
C VAL A 130 -12.13 -16.21 2.96
N LYS A 131 -12.98 -16.69 3.85
CA LYS A 131 -12.59 -17.12 5.18
C LYS A 131 -12.17 -18.59 5.16
N GLN A 132 -10.91 -18.88 5.46
CA GLN A 132 -10.35 -20.22 5.50
C GLN A 132 -9.75 -20.49 6.88
N ASN A 133 -10.19 -21.55 7.53
CA ASN A 133 -9.72 -21.93 8.89
C ASN A 133 -9.83 -20.77 9.91
N GLY A 134 -10.89 -19.97 9.80
CA GLY A 134 -11.13 -18.81 10.69
C GLY A 134 -10.38 -17.53 10.32
N ALA A 135 -9.49 -17.55 9.33
CA ALA A 135 -8.73 -16.39 8.87
C ALA A 135 -9.19 -15.91 7.47
N TRP A 136 -9.18 -14.60 7.25
CA TRP A 136 -9.45 -14.03 5.93
C TRP A 136 -8.26 -14.23 5.00
N LYS A 137 -8.54 -14.63 3.75
CA LYS A 137 -7.55 -14.89 2.69
C LYS A 137 -7.97 -14.24 1.39
N ILE A 138 -7.02 -13.63 0.68
CA ILE A 138 -7.26 -12.92 -0.57
C ILE A 138 -7.36 -13.94 -1.72
N THR A 139 -8.45 -13.86 -2.49
CA THR A 139 -8.68 -14.66 -3.70
C THR A 139 -8.40 -13.88 -4.97
N HIS A 140 -8.55 -12.54 -4.93
CA HIS A 140 -8.28 -11.68 -6.07
C HIS A 140 -7.99 -10.24 -5.61
N MET A 141 -6.97 -9.63 -6.20
CA MET A 141 -6.58 -8.23 -6.02
C MET A 141 -6.52 -7.55 -7.40
N PRO A 142 -7.40 -6.59 -7.70
CA PRO A 142 -7.50 -6.01 -9.04
C PRO A 142 -6.46 -4.92 -9.34
N VAL A 143 -5.46 -4.73 -8.50
CA VAL A 143 -4.40 -3.76 -8.66
C VAL A 143 -3.14 -4.48 -9.15
N TYR A 144 -2.73 -4.20 -10.37
CA TYR A 144 -1.64 -4.89 -11.08
C TYR A 144 -0.30 -4.83 -10.32
N GLU A 145 -0.02 -3.78 -9.61
CA GLU A 145 1.19 -3.63 -8.81
C GLU A 145 1.28 -4.65 -7.67
N PHE A 146 0.13 -5.15 -7.22
CA PHE A 146 0.02 -6.06 -6.08
C PHE A 146 -0.50 -7.45 -6.45
N TRP A 147 -0.71 -7.75 -7.74
CA TRP A 147 -1.29 -9.00 -8.19
C TRP A 147 -0.78 -9.43 -9.56
N ASP A 148 -0.71 -10.73 -9.79
CA ASP A 148 -0.51 -11.28 -11.11
C ASP A 148 -1.77 -11.97 -11.58
N TYR A 149 -2.30 -11.53 -12.70
CA TYR A 149 -3.56 -12.05 -13.24
C TYR A 149 -3.48 -13.47 -13.78
N SER A 150 -2.29 -14.08 -13.83
CA SER A 150 -2.13 -15.50 -14.16
C SER A 150 -2.43 -16.43 -12.97
N TRP A 151 -2.46 -15.89 -11.75
CA TRP A 151 -2.72 -16.68 -10.56
C TRP A 151 -4.18 -17.14 -10.50
N TYR A 152 -4.39 -18.33 -9.94
CA TYR A 152 -5.69 -18.98 -9.83
C TYR A 152 -6.40 -19.22 -11.17
N GLN A 153 -5.63 -19.29 -12.26
CA GLN A 153 -6.13 -19.65 -13.58
C GLN A 153 -5.58 -21.01 -14.01
N GLU A 154 -6.41 -21.79 -14.68
CA GLU A 154 -5.92 -23.02 -15.34
C GLU A 154 -4.93 -22.64 -16.44
N VAL A 155 -3.71 -23.19 -16.39
CA VAL A 155 -2.72 -22.97 -17.43
C VAL A 155 -3.18 -23.74 -18.67
N PRO A 156 -3.45 -23.09 -19.81
CA PRO A 156 -3.78 -23.80 -21.06
C PRO A 156 -2.62 -24.71 -21.44
N LYS A 157 -2.91 -25.99 -21.69
CA LYS A 157 -1.94 -27.01 -22.14
C LYS A 157 -1.51 -26.76 -23.57
#